data_7ee48e8fa7483d6a4140d32aad5b35c1
#
_entry.id   7ee48e8fa7483d6a4140d32aad5b35c1
#
_cell.length_a   1.000
_cell.length_b   1.000
_cell.length_c   1.000
_cell.angle_alpha   90.00
_cell.angle_beta   90.00
_cell.angle_gamma   90.00
#
_symmetry.space_group_name_H-M   'P 1'
#
loop_
_entity.id
_entity.type
_entity.pdbx_description
1 polymer ?
#
loop_
_entity_poly.entity_id
_entity_poly.type
_entity_poly.pdbx_seq_one_letter_code
_entity_poly.pdbx_strand_id
1 'polypeptide(L)'
;MSLRRLLICFAGFGMTSLVLGSFAVAQKNAARTDVGSCAAYSGLPAEEGDTAGMVFIHGGTFVMGSERQRPEERFTHVVRVDGFWIDRHEVTNAQFREFVTATGYVTLAERGLDPATHPGMPKELLAPGSVVFIPPTNVGSGGRITQWWQYVPGANWRQPTGAGSSIAGKDNHPVVHIAYEDALAYARWRGRELPTEAQWEFAARGGRDGEDDWSSAFDAEGKPIANTWQGIFPVYNTNEDGYAGTAPVGCFKPNGYGLYDMIGNVWEWTSDWYRPGHPRENATNPSGPELQDLALSGGQSPSRVIKGGSFLCASNYCSRYRPAARQPQEIDLGAAHLGFRTVLHR
;
A
#
# COMPACT_ATOMS: atom_id res chain seq x y z
N MET A 1 72.22 21.61 3.16
CA MET A 1 73.01 22.70 2.51
C MET A 1 72.08 23.37 1.53
N SER A 2 71.74 24.56 1.91
CA SER A 2 71.85 25.87 1.26
C SER A 2 70.76 26.11 0.21
N LEU A 3 69.79 26.90 0.44
CA LEU A 3 69.64 28.36 0.72
C LEU A 3 69.49 29.19 -0.57
N ARG A 4 68.46 30.04 -0.52
CA ARG A 4 68.35 31.41 -1.07
C ARG A 4 67.62 31.57 -2.41
N ARG A 5 66.46 32.23 -2.34
CA ARG A 5 66.21 33.72 -2.45
C ARG A 5 66.20 34.15 -3.90
N LEU A 6 65.36 35.02 -4.42
CA LEU A 6 64.74 36.27 -3.98
C LEU A 6 63.88 36.85 -5.12
N LEU A 7 62.78 37.50 -4.77
CA LEU A 7 62.26 38.81 -5.14
C LEU A 7 61.78 39.14 -6.57
N ILE A 8 60.50 39.50 -6.64
CA ILE A 8 59.88 40.83 -6.93
C ILE A 8 59.86 41.26 -8.42
N CYS A 9 58.69 41.53 -8.97
CA CYS A 9 58.16 42.88 -9.29
C CYS A 9 56.77 42.84 -9.92
N PHE A 10 55.94 43.62 -9.36
CA PHE A 10 54.81 44.45 -9.73
C PHE A 10 54.42 44.62 -11.22
N ALA A 11 53.15 44.58 -11.46
CA ALA A 11 52.25 45.64 -11.90
C ALA A 11 51.31 45.26 -13.05
N GLY A 12 50.07 45.61 -12.91
CA GLY A 12 49.22 45.89 -14.04
C GLY A 12 47.75 45.53 -13.90
N PHE A 13 47.00 46.42 -13.39
CA PHE A 13 45.55 46.60 -13.45
C PHE A 13 44.81 45.97 -14.64
N GLY A 14 43.66 45.35 -14.29
CA GLY A 14 42.62 44.98 -15.25
C GLY A 14 41.39 44.49 -14.51
N MET A 15 40.55 45.39 -13.96
CA MET A 15 39.24 45.13 -13.44
C MET A 15 38.29 44.71 -14.58
N THR A 16 37.87 43.47 -14.60
CA THR A 16 36.67 43.03 -15.32
C THR A 16 35.75 42.36 -14.30
N SER A 17 34.70 43.10 -13.98
CA SER A 17 33.62 42.64 -13.09
C SER A 17 32.86 41.50 -13.77
N LEU A 18 33.07 40.28 -13.36
CA LEU A 18 32.18 39.17 -13.66
C LEU A 18 31.00 39.20 -12.71
N VAL A 19 29.84 39.60 -13.22
CA VAL A 19 28.56 39.47 -12.56
C VAL A 19 28.20 37.98 -12.53
N LEU A 20 28.49 37.33 -11.44
CA LEU A 20 27.96 36.01 -11.10
C LEU A 20 26.49 36.15 -10.77
N GLY A 21 25.64 35.96 -11.78
CA GLY A 21 24.21 35.79 -11.59
C GLY A 21 23.95 34.53 -10.80
N SER A 22 23.66 34.67 -9.50
CA SER A 22 23.13 33.60 -8.66
C SER A 22 21.74 33.26 -9.14
N PHE A 23 21.60 32.18 -9.91
CA PHE A 23 20.32 31.53 -10.11
C PHE A 23 19.97 30.82 -8.81
N ALA A 24 19.30 31.51 -7.91
CA ALA A 24 18.57 30.89 -6.82
C ALA A 24 17.36 30.17 -7.43
N VAL A 25 17.49 28.88 -7.68
CA VAL A 25 16.34 28.01 -7.89
C VAL A 25 15.57 28.00 -6.57
N ALA A 26 14.49 28.75 -6.54
CA ALA A 26 13.53 28.68 -5.44
C ALA A 26 12.90 27.29 -5.48
N GLN A 27 13.47 26.34 -4.72
CA GLN A 27 12.76 25.17 -4.30
C GLN A 27 11.57 25.66 -3.48
N LYS A 28 10.38 25.65 -4.08
CA LYS A 28 9.13 25.76 -3.34
C LYS A 28 9.12 24.59 -2.37
N ASN A 29 9.37 24.90 -1.10
CA ASN A 29 9.16 23.97 0.00
C ASN A 29 7.71 23.45 -0.10
N ALA A 30 7.55 22.21 -0.52
CA ALA A 30 6.32 21.48 -0.26
C ALA A 30 6.15 21.52 1.25
N ALA A 31 5.04 22.05 1.72
CA ALA A 31 4.73 22.19 3.12
C ALA A 31 4.95 20.84 3.81
N ARG A 32 5.87 20.79 4.76
CA ARG A 32 6.00 19.69 5.72
C ARG A 32 4.66 19.62 6.45
N THR A 33 3.81 18.67 6.09
CA THR A 33 2.70 18.29 6.95
C THR A 33 3.30 17.70 8.21
N ASP A 34 3.17 18.40 9.29
CA ASP A 34 3.57 17.98 10.61
C ASP A 34 2.84 16.68 10.97
N VAL A 35 3.57 15.72 11.53
CA VAL A 35 3.06 14.40 11.98
C VAL A 35 1.94 14.55 13.04
N GLY A 36 1.65 15.77 13.51
CA GLY A 36 0.53 16.09 14.41
C GLY A 36 -0.83 16.28 13.71
N SER A 37 -0.93 16.23 12.38
CA SER A 37 -2.16 16.60 11.65
C SER A 37 -2.95 15.43 11.06
N CYS A 38 -2.47 14.17 11.11
CA CYS A 38 -3.22 13.04 10.53
C CYS A 38 -4.60 12.85 11.19
N ALA A 39 -4.71 13.05 12.48
CA ALA A 39 -5.99 12.97 13.20
C ALA A 39 -6.97 14.10 12.80
N ALA A 40 -6.45 15.23 12.33
CA ALA A 40 -7.26 16.37 11.87
C ALA A 40 -7.56 16.33 10.37
N TYR A 41 -6.97 15.38 9.62
CA TYR A 41 -7.24 15.21 8.20
C TYR A 41 -8.70 14.78 7.98
N SER A 42 -9.39 15.47 7.06
CA SER A 42 -10.81 15.20 6.77
C SER A 42 -11.07 13.87 6.07
N GLY A 43 -10.03 13.22 5.56
CA GLY A 43 -10.12 12.07 4.67
C GLY A 43 -10.29 12.45 3.20
N LEU A 44 -10.40 13.74 2.86
CA LEU A 44 -10.50 14.23 1.49
C LEU A 44 -9.29 15.10 1.15
N PRO A 45 -8.72 14.98 -0.06
CA PRO A 45 -7.64 15.86 -0.50
C PRO A 45 -8.11 17.32 -0.52
N ALA A 46 -7.20 18.24 -0.19
CA ALA A 46 -7.48 19.67 -0.26
C ALA A 46 -7.40 20.21 -1.68
N GLU A 47 -6.69 19.50 -2.56
CA GLU A 47 -6.52 19.83 -3.97
C GLU A 47 -7.74 19.35 -4.77
N GLU A 48 -8.03 20.04 -5.88
CA GLU A 48 -9.06 19.64 -6.84
C GLU A 48 -8.45 19.06 -8.12
N GLY A 49 -9.26 18.38 -8.93
CA GLY A 49 -8.88 17.83 -10.22
C GLY A 49 -8.46 16.35 -10.18
N ASP A 50 -8.04 15.85 -11.34
CA ASP A 50 -7.81 14.40 -11.54
C ASP A 50 -6.65 13.86 -10.70
N THR A 51 -5.65 14.71 -10.40
CA THR A 51 -4.47 14.36 -9.59
C THR A 51 -4.59 14.77 -8.12
N ALA A 52 -5.78 15.18 -7.67
CA ALA A 52 -6.01 15.53 -6.28
C ALA A 52 -5.62 14.37 -5.34
N GLY A 53 -4.81 14.68 -4.32
CA GLY A 53 -4.29 13.70 -3.36
C GLY A 53 -3.21 12.76 -3.89
N MET A 54 -2.69 12.99 -5.11
CA MET A 54 -1.68 12.13 -5.74
C MET A 54 -0.27 12.75 -5.69
N VAL A 55 0.72 11.89 -5.90
CA VAL A 55 2.13 12.26 -6.08
C VAL A 55 2.58 11.71 -7.43
N PHE A 56 3.33 12.52 -8.19
CA PHE A 56 3.96 12.05 -9.43
C PHE A 56 5.26 11.31 -9.11
N ILE A 57 5.34 10.07 -9.57
CA ILE A 57 6.55 9.24 -9.48
C ILE A 57 7.25 9.29 -10.83
N HIS A 58 8.45 9.84 -10.85
CA HIS A 58 9.33 9.77 -12.02
C HIS A 58 9.74 8.31 -12.22
N GLY A 59 9.30 7.69 -13.27
CA GLY A 59 9.64 6.29 -13.56
C GLY A 59 11.13 5.98 -13.44
N GLY A 60 11.50 4.73 -13.48
CA GLY A 60 12.87 4.30 -13.28
C GLY A 60 13.02 2.81 -13.41
N THR A 61 14.21 2.32 -13.11
CA THR A 61 14.57 0.90 -13.14
C THR A 61 14.93 0.44 -11.73
N PHE A 62 14.44 -0.71 -11.33
CA PHE A 62 14.71 -1.30 -10.02
C PHE A 62 14.78 -2.82 -10.11
N VAL A 63 15.28 -3.46 -9.07
CA VAL A 63 15.24 -4.92 -8.90
C VAL A 63 13.97 -5.28 -8.16
N MET A 64 13.02 -5.92 -8.83
CA MET A 64 11.74 -6.36 -8.27
C MET A 64 11.89 -7.72 -7.59
N GLY A 65 11.18 -7.91 -6.47
CA GLY A 65 11.19 -9.15 -5.69
C GLY A 65 12.29 -9.22 -4.64
N SER A 66 12.48 -10.42 -4.05
CA SER A 66 13.53 -10.71 -3.05
C SER A 66 13.91 -12.18 -3.05
N GLU A 67 15.21 -12.49 -3.04
CA GLU A 67 15.73 -13.85 -2.87
C GLU A 67 15.85 -14.29 -1.41
N ARG A 68 15.80 -13.34 -0.47
CA ARG A 68 16.11 -13.55 0.94
C ARG A 68 14.89 -13.89 1.81
N GLN A 69 13.70 -13.67 1.28
CA GLN A 69 12.48 -13.73 2.07
C GLN A 69 11.61 -14.93 1.66
N ARG A 70 10.37 -14.72 1.29
CA ARG A 70 9.42 -15.81 1.05
C ARG A 70 9.52 -16.36 -0.37
N PRO A 71 9.18 -17.65 -0.58
CA PRO A 71 9.24 -18.28 -1.90
C PRO A 71 8.45 -17.52 -2.98
N GLU A 72 7.31 -16.94 -2.63
CA GLU A 72 6.46 -16.19 -3.55
C GLU A 72 7.08 -14.86 -4.03
N GLU A 73 8.10 -14.35 -3.36
CA GLU A 73 8.82 -13.12 -3.69
C GLU A 73 10.04 -13.37 -4.58
N ARG A 74 10.41 -14.64 -4.82
CA ARG A 74 11.66 -15.04 -5.47
C ARG A 74 11.64 -14.80 -6.98
N PHE A 75 12.85 -14.93 -7.51
CA PHE A 75 13.26 -14.65 -8.87
C PHE A 75 13.32 -13.15 -9.13
N THR A 76 14.27 -12.52 -8.42
CA THR A 76 14.56 -11.11 -8.63
C THR A 76 14.93 -10.85 -10.07
N HIS A 77 14.40 -9.79 -10.65
CA HIS A 77 14.66 -9.38 -12.03
C HIS A 77 14.60 -7.87 -12.15
N VAL A 78 15.20 -7.36 -13.21
CA VAL A 78 15.22 -5.91 -13.46
C VAL A 78 13.91 -5.51 -14.12
N VAL A 79 13.22 -4.55 -13.50
CA VAL A 79 11.98 -3.97 -14.01
C VAL A 79 12.15 -2.48 -14.21
N ARG A 80 11.70 -1.99 -15.36
CA ARG A 80 11.52 -0.58 -15.65
C ARG A 80 10.05 -0.23 -15.57
N VAL A 81 9.72 0.88 -14.90
CA VAL A 81 8.40 1.50 -14.92
C VAL A 81 8.49 2.92 -15.47
N ASP A 82 7.53 3.32 -16.29
CA ASP A 82 7.40 4.71 -16.74
C ASP A 82 6.80 5.58 -15.63
N GLY A 83 6.81 6.90 -15.81
CA GLY A 83 6.27 7.82 -14.82
C GLY A 83 4.75 7.72 -14.70
N PHE A 84 4.24 7.84 -13.47
CA PHE A 84 2.81 7.75 -13.16
C PHE A 84 2.48 8.57 -11.92
N TRP A 85 1.20 8.94 -11.78
CA TRP A 85 0.65 9.48 -10.55
C TRP A 85 0.13 8.35 -9.69
N ILE A 86 0.30 8.44 -8.36
CA ILE A 86 -0.22 7.47 -7.39
C ILE A 86 -0.82 8.21 -6.21
N ASP A 87 -1.90 7.69 -5.63
CA ASP A 87 -2.47 8.23 -4.40
C ASP A 87 -1.42 8.25 -3.29
N ARG A 88 -1.35 9.38 -2.58
CA ARG A 88 -0.39 9.59 -1.51
C ARG A 88 -0.52 8.60 -0.37
N HIS A 89 -1.71 8.10 -0.13
CA HIS A 89 -2.11 7.10 0.87
C HIS A 89 -3.24 6.23 0.32
N GLU A 90 -3.69 5.26 1.06
CA GLU A 90 -4.85 4.42 0.70
C GLU A 90 -6.13 5.28 0.56
N VAL A 91 -7.07 4.81 -0.25
CA VAL A 91 -8.39 5.44 -0.38
C VAL A 91 -9.11 5.41 0.96
N THR A 92 -9.57 6.57 1.42
CA THR A 92 -10.20 6.75 2.72
C THR A 92 -11.70 6.43 2.70
N ASN A 93 -12.29 6.24 3.89
CA ASN A 93 -13.74 6.11 4.05
C ASN A 93 -14.49 7.34 3.52
N ALA A 94 -13.95 8.55 3.67
CA ALA A 94 -14.55 9.77 3.15
C ALA A 94 -14.59 9.75 1.62
N GLN A 95 -13.47 9.45 0.96
CA GLN A 95 -13.38 9.36 -0.50
C GLN A 95 -14.30 8.27 -1.07
N PHE A 96 -14.33 7.10 -0.43
CA PHE A 96 -15.20 6.01 -0.88
C PHE A 96 -16.68 6.34 -0.67
N ARG A 97 -17.02 7.06 0.38
CA ARG A 97 -18.39 7.57 0.62
C ARG A 97 -18.83 8.55 -0.48
N GLU A 98 -17.94 9.43 -0.95
CA GLU A 98 -18.24 10.31 -2.10
C GLU A 98 -18.61 9.50 -3.34
N PHE A 99 -17.82 8.48 -3.66
CA PHE A 99 -18.10 7.57 -4.76
C PHE A 99 -19.46 6.91 -4.64
N VAL A 100 -19.74 6.30 -3.49
CA VAL A 100 -21.02 5.61 -3.25
C VAL A 100 -22.20 6.59 -3.30
N THR A 101 -22.04 7.80 -2.75
CA THR A 101 -23.08 8.82 -2.78
C THR A 101 -23.37 9.31 -4.20
N ALA A 102 -22.32 9.48 -5.02
CA ALA A 102 -22.46 9.95 -6.39
C ALA A 102 -23.03 8.90 -7.35
N THR A 103 -22.81 7.62 -7.09
CA THR A 103 -23.12 6.54 -8.03
C THR A 103 -24.22 5.59 -7.57
N GLY A 104 -24.54 5.56 -6.28
CA GLY A 104 -25.41 4.55 -5.69
C GLY A 104 -24.78 3.16 -5.65
N TYR A 105 -23.43 3.06 -5.76
CA TYR A 105 -22.74 1.77 -5.82
C TYR A 105 -22.97 0.93 -4.55
N VAL A 106 -23.21 -0.36 -4.74
CA VAL A 106 -23.39 -1.35 -3.66
C VAL A 106 -22.21 -2.33 -3.76
N THR A 107 -21.39 -2.41 -2.72
CA THR A 107 -20.20 -3.27 -2.70
C THR A 107 -20.57 -4.75 -2.69
N LEU A 108 -19.61 -5.60 -3.07
CA LEU A 108 -19.78 -7.05 -3.01
C LEU A 108 -20.17 -7.52 -1.59
N ALA A 109 -19.51 -6.98 -0.58
CA ALA A 109 -19.81 -7.28 0.82
C ALA A 109 -21.24 -6.87 1.24
N GLU A 110 -21.82 -5.84 0.63
CA GLU A 110 -23.20 -5.39 0.88
C GLU A 110 -24.25 -6.19 0.12
N ARG A 111 -23.95 -6.69 -1.10
CA ARG A 111 -24.93 -7.44 -1.92
C ARG A 111 -24.79 -8.96 -1.86
N GLY A 112 -23.64 -9.48 -1.43
CA GLY A 112 -23.32 -10.91 -1.45
C GLY A 112 -22.91 -11.42 -2.84
N LEU A 113 -22.64 -12.73 -2.92
CA LEU A 113 -22.22 -13.42 -4.13
C LEU A 113 -23.41 -14.00 -4.90
N ASP A 114 -23.33 -14.02 -6.23
CA ASP A 114 -24.34 -14.67 -7.08
C ASP A 114 -24.14 -16.21 -7.05
N PRO A 115 -25.17 -16.97 -6.59
CA PRO A 115 -25.10 -18.42 -6.59
C PRO A 115 -24.85 -19.06 -7.99
N ALA A 116 -25.27 -18.36 -9.07
CA ALA A 116 -25.08 -18.84 -10.41
C ALA A 116 -23.59 -18.86 -10.84
N THR A 117 -22.80 -17.92 -10.33
CA THR A 117 -21.36 -17.84 -10.61
C THR A 117 -20.51 -18.58 -9.59
N HIS A 118 -21.11 -19.02 -8.46
CA HIS A 118 -20.43 -19.73 -7.38
C HIS A 118 -21.14 -21.07 -7.04
N PRO A 119 -21.21 -22.01 -8.00
CA PRO A 119 -21.93 -23.27 -7.80
C PRO A 119 -21.25 -24.10 -6.69
N GLY A 120 -22.06 -24.61 -5.75
CA GLY A 120 -21.55 -25.43 -4.65
C GLY A 120 -21.02 -24.69 -3.44
N MET A 121 -20.96 -23.35 -3.47
CA MET A 121 -20.58 -22.56 -2.30
C MET A 121 -21.70 -22.61 -1.22
N PRO A 122 -21.35 -22.76 0.06
CA PRO A 122 -22.31 -22.70 1.15
C PRO A 122 -23.12 -21.40 1.15
N LYS A 123 -24.43 -21.49 1.42
CA LYS A 123 -25.34 -20.33 1.36
C LYS A 123 -24.91 -19.19 2.30
N GLU A 124 -24.29 -19.55 3.42
CA GLU A 124 -23.79 -18.62 4.43
C GLU A 124 -22.67 -17.73 3.88
N LEU A 125 -21.86 -18.26 2.95
CA LEU A 125 -20.79 -17.52 2.28
C LEU A 125 -21.24 -16.73 1.03
N LEU A 126 -22.45 -17.05 0.53
CA LEU A 126 -23.07 -16.30 -0.56
C LEU A 126 -23.84 -15.07 -0.04
N ALA A 127 -24.26 -15.10 1.22
CA ALA A 127 -25.00 -13.99 1.83
C ALA A 127 -24.12 -12.74 1.98
N PRO A 128 -24.72 -11.52 2.03
CA PRO A 128 -23.98 -10.30 2.34
C PRO A 128 -23.14 -10.44 3.60
N GLY A 129 -21.85 -10.08 3.50
CA GLY A 129 -20.87 -10.23 4.57
C GLY A 129 -19.44 -10.15 4.05
N SER A 130 -18.50 -10.28 4.97
CA SER A 130 -17.08 -10.22 4.65
C SER A 130 -16.24 -10.89 5.73
N VAL A 131 -14.93 -11.07 5.46
CA VAL A 131 -14.01 -11.70 6.39
C VAL A 131 -13.51 -10.71 7.43
N VAL A 132 -13.67 -11.07 8.70
CA VAL A 132 -13.29 -10.26 9.86
C VAL A 132 -12.26 -11.02 10.69
N PHE A 133 -11.24 -10.31 11.16
CA PHE A 133 -10.32 -10.81 12.16
C PHE A 133 -10.96 -10.68 13.56
N ILE A 134 -11.06 -11.81 14.26
CA ILE A 134 -11.56 -11.87 15.63
C ILE A 134 -10.47 -12.51 16.48
N PRO A 135 -9.79 -11.73 17.35
CA PRO A 135 -8.73 -12.27 18.19
C PRO A 135 -9.24 -13.45 19.02
N PRO A 136 -8.57 -14.61 19.02
CA PRO A 136 -8.95 -15.72 19.87
C PRO A 136 -8.58 -15.42 21.32
N THR A 137 -9.37 -15.93 22.27
CA THR A 137 -9.07 -15.81 23.71
C THR A 137 -7.88 -16.64 24.15
N ASN A 138 -7.57 -17.70 23.42
CA ASN A 138 -6.37 -18.51 23.58
C ASN A 138 -6.00 -19.19 22.24
N VAL A 139 -4.74 -19.46 22.03
CA VAL A 139 -4.26 -20.37 21.00
C VAL A 139 -3.84 -21.67 21.68
N GLY A 140 -4.71 -22.66 21.66
CA GLY A 140 -4.31 -24.04 22.02
C GLY A 140 -3.19 -24.51 21.07
N SER A 141 -2.46 -25.56 21.48
CA SER A 141 -1.46 -26.22 20.65
C SER A 141 -2.10 -26.69 19.33
N GLY A 142 -1.86 -26.01 18.22
CA GLY A 142 -2.44 -26.32 16.90
C GLY A 142 -3.47 -25.32 16.38
N GLY A 143 -3.44 -24.06 16.84
CA GLY A 143 -4.33 -22.98 16.38
C GLY A 143 -4.42 -22.90 14.85
N ARG A 144 -5.64 -23.05 14.30
CA ARG A 144 -5.90 -22.97 12.86
C ARG A 144 -6.24 -21.51 12.49
N ILE A 145 -5.84 -21.08 11.32
CA ILE A 145 -6.19 -19.74 10.77
C ILE A 145 -7.69 -19.47 10.83
N THR A 146 -8.52 -20.50 10.64
CA THR A 146 -9.98 -20.42 10.75
C THR A 146 -10.49 -20.08 12.16
N GLN A 147 -9.65 -20.05 13.16
CA GLN A 147 -10.04 -19.68 14.52
C GLN A 147 -10.13 -18.18 14.73
N TRP A 148 -9.43 -17.37 13.91
CA TRP A 148 -9.42 -15.91 14.01
C TRP A 148 -9.86 -15.18 12.74
N TRP A 149 -10.05 -15.90 11.61
CA TRP A 149 -10.67 -15.37 10.41
C TRP A 149 -12.07 -15.96 10.26
N GLN A 150 -13.08 -15.11 10.33
CA GLN A 150 -14.48 -15.53 10.26
C GLN A 150 -15.20 -14.72 9.19
N TYR A 151 -16.05 -15.41 8.39
CA TYR A 151 -17.02 -14.71 7.56
C TYR A 151 -18.14 -14.21 8.46
N VAL A 152 -18.31 -12.89 8.54
CA VAL A 152 -19.29 -12.25 9.41
C VAL A 152 -20.42 -11.68 8.54
N PRO A 153 -21.66 -12.18 8.68
CA PRO A 153 -22.81 -11.63 8.00
C PRO A 153 -23.00 -10.13 8.29
N GLY A 154 -23.24 -9.35 7.23
CA GLY A 154 -23.41 -7.91 7.32
C GLY A 154 -22.13 -7.09 7.54
N ALA A 155 -20.95 -7.72 7.68
CA ALA A 155 -19.68 -6.98 7.68
C ALA A 155 -19.42 -6.40 6.29
N ASN A 156 -19.13 -5.11 6.24
CA ASN A 156 -18.88 -4.33 5.03
C ASN A 156 -18.12 -3.05 5.40
N TRP A 157 -17.81 -2.21 4.43
CA TRP A 157 -17.04 -0.99 4.65
C TRP A 157 -17.70 0.01 5.64
N ARG A 158 -19.04 0.01 5.78
CA ARG A 158 -19.76 0.87 6.75
C ARG A 158 -19.83 0.24 8.14
N GLN A 159 -19.82 -1.07 8.20
CA GLN A 159 -19.94 -1.91 9.40
C GLN A 159 -18.81 -2.93 9.49
N PRO A 160 -17.57 -2.50 9.77
CA PRO A 160 -16.36 -3.33 9.57
C PRO A 160 -16.26 -4.56 10.48
N THR A 161 -17.02 -4.65 11.55
CA THR A 161 -17.08 -5.86 12.40
C THR A 161 -18.48 -6.51 12.40
N GLY A 162 -19.32 -6.18 11.40
CA GLY A 162 -20.70 -6.66 11.28
C GLY A 162 -21.71 -5.75 11.92
N ALA A 163 -22.94 -6.27 12.10
CA ALA A 163 -24.08 -5.50 12.57
C ALA A 163 -23.81 -4.77 13.91
N GLY A 164 -24.14 -3.49 13.96
CA GLY A 164 -23.93 -2.63 15.13
C GLY A 164 -22.56 -1.95 15.20
N SER A 165 -21.62 -2.30 14.32
CA SER A 165 -20.37 -1.54 14.16
C SER A 165 -20.55 -0.34 13.23
N SER A 166 -19.63 0.62 13.27
CA SER A 166 -19.73 1.87 12.51
C SER A 166 -18.33 2.42 12.19
N ILE A 167 -18.25 3.18 11.09
CA ILE A 167 -17.10 4.01 10.72
C ILE A 167 -17.25 5.47 11.16
N ALA A 168 -18.20 5.79 12.04
CA ALA A 168 -18.35 7.14 12.57
C ALA A 168 -17.04 7.60 13.23
N GLY A 169 -16.58 8.79 12.84
CA GLY A 169 -15.29 9.33 13.30
C GLY A 169 -14.05 8.70 12.65
N LYS A 170 -14.22 7.89 11.60
CA LYS A 170 -13.14 7.24 10.85
C LYS A 170 -13.09 7.67 9.39
N ASP A 171 -13.43 8.90 9.10
CA ASP A 171 -13.47 9.45 7.74
C ASP A 171 -12.11 9.40 7.06
N ASN A 172 -11.04 9.62 7.81
CA ASN A 172 -9.64 9.59 7.38
C ASN A 172 -8.94 8.23 7.54
N HIS A 173 -9.64 7.17 7.90
CA HIS A 173 -9.10 5.82 7.87
C HIS A 173 -9.25 5.21 6.47
N PRO A 174 -8.39 4.23 6.10
CA PRO A 174 -8.56 3.51 4.84
C PRO A 174 -9.88 2.77 4.81
N VAL A 175 -10.52 2.75 3.65
CA VAL A 175 -11.68 1.91 3.42
C VAL A 175 -11.27 0.45 3.37
N VAL A 176 -12.03 -0.43 4.01
CA VAL A 176 -11.78 -1.88 4.09
C VAL A 176 -13.00 -2.70 3.65
N HIS A 177 -12.88 -4.01 3.60
CA HIS A 177 -13.91 -4.92 3.07
C HIS A 177 -14.21 -4.72 1.59
N ILE A 178 -13.20 -4.31 0.85
CA ILE A 178 -13.28 -3.99 -0.57
C ILE A 178 -12.85 -5.21 -1.37
N ALA A 179 -13.75 -5.75 -2.19
CA ALA A 179 -13.43 -6.75 -3.20
C ALA A 179 -12.73 -6.08 -4.39
N TYR A 180 -12.08 -6.86 -5.26
CA TYR A 180 -11.35 -6.32 -6.41
C TYR A 180 -12.23 -5.47 -7.33
N GLU A 181 -13.46 -5.93 -7.61
CA GLU A 181 -14.39 -5.18 -8.45
C GLU A 181 -14.82 -3.84 -7.85
N ASP A 182 -14.93 -3.75 -6.51
CA ASP A 182 -15.30 -2.51 -5.80
C ASP A 182 -14.17 -1.47 -5.96
N ALA A 183 -12.90 -1.90 -5.77
CA ALA A 183 -11.73 -1.07 -5.98
C ALA A 183 -11.63 -0.58 -7.43
N LEU A 184 -11.87 -1.47 -8.39
CA LEU A 184 -11.87 -1.14 -9.82
C LEU A 184 -12.99 -0.18 -10.20
N ALA A 185 -14.20 -0.34 -9.61
CA ALA A 185 -15.32 0.56 -9.84
C ALA A 185 -15.02 1.98 -9.34
N TYR A 186 -14.43 2.10 -8.15
CA TYR A 186 -13.97 3.38 -7.63
C TYR A 186 -12.90 4.01 -8.53
N ALA A 187 -11.87 3.25 -8.90
CA ALA A 187 -10.80 3.75 -9.76
C ALA A 187 -11.35 4.31 -11.10
N ARG A 188 -12.23 3.55 -11.74
CA ARG A 188 -12.89 3.97 -13.00
C ARG A 188 -13.75 5.22 -12.84
N TRP A 189 -14.48 5.34 -11.74
CA TRP A 189 -15.28 6.54 -11.44
C TRP A 189 -14.38 7.78 -11.32
N ARG A 190 -13.16 7.62 -10.76
CA ARG A 190 -12.17 8.71 -10.67
C ARG A 190 -11.40 8.95 -11.98
N GLY A 191 -11.66 8.16 -13.05
CA GLY A 191 -10.83 8.19 -14.26
C GLY A 191 -9.40 7.69 -14.01
N ARG A 192 -9.22 6.77 -13.09
CA ARG A 192 -7.95 6.21 -12.62
C ARG A 192 -7.94 4.69 -12.78
N GLU A 193 -6.83 4.06 -12.41
CA GLU A 193 -6.61 2.63 -12.46
C GLU A 193 -6.08 2.10 -11.12
N LEU A 194 -6.06 0.79 -10.92
CA LEU A 194 -5.29 0.17 -9.84
C LEU A 194 -3.83 0.04 -10.30
N PRO A 195 -2.85 0.21 -9.38
CA PRO A 195 -1.45 0.06 -9.73
C PRO A 195 -1.15 -1.36 -10.18
N THR A 196 -0.21 -1.53 -11.13
CA THR A 196 0.42 -2.83 -11.30
C THR A 196 1.27 -3.17 -10.08
N GLU A 197 1.55 -4.45 -9.86
CA GLU A 197 2.42 -4.88 -8.78
C GLU A 197 3.80 -4.19 -8.87
N ALA A 198 4.33 -4.05 -10.08
CA ALA A 198 5.61 -3.40 -10.32
C ALA A 198 5.57 -1.90 -9.98
N GLN A 199 4.51 -1.19 -10.34
CA GLN A 199 4.34 0.23 -9.99
C GLN A 199 4.22 0.39 -8.47
N TRP A 200 3.44 -0.46 -7.83
CA TRP A 200 3.26 -0.42 -6.39
C TRP A 200 4.58 -0.67 -5.66
N GLU A 201 5.33 -1.71 -6.06
CA GLU A 201 6.63 -2.04 -5.42
C GLU A 201 7.68 -0.95 -5.65
N PHE A 202 7.78 -0.41 -6.89
CA PHE A 202 8.67 0.71 -7.19
C PHE A 202 8.35 1.94 -6.32
N ALA A 203 7.06 2.28 -6.21
CA ALA A 203 6.60 3.38 -5.38
C ALA A 203 6.89 3.15 -3.88
N ALA A 204 6.67 1.93 -3.39
CA ALA A 204 6.93 1.55 -2.00
C ALA A 204 8.40 1.64 -1.62
N ARG A 205 9.32 1.33 -2.55
CA ARG A 205 10.77 1.44 -2.34
C ARG A 205 11.23 2.88 -2.06
N GLY A 206 10.48 3.88 -2.52
CA GLY A 206 10.74 5.28 -2.18
C GLY A 206 12.12 5.79 -2.62
N GLY A 207 12.63 5.28 -3.76
CA GLY A 207 13.95 5.65 -4.29
C GLY A 207 15.13 4.91 -3.65
N ARG A 208 14.89 3.86 -2.86
CA ARG A 208 15.95 3.01 -2.31
C ARG A 208 16.24 1.84 -3.25
N ASP A 209 17.50 1.64 -3.56
CA ASP A 209 17.99 0.53 -4.38
C ASP A 209 18.42 -0.65 -3.49
N GLY A 210 18.33 -1.86 -4.04
CA GLY A 210 18.86 -3.07 -3.46
C GLY A 210 17.85 -4.00 -2.80
N GLU A 211 18.32 -5.21 -2.48
CA GLU A 211 17.58 -6.18 -1.68
C GLU A 211 17.58 -5.74 -0.22
N ASP A 212 16.42 -5.60 0.29
CA ASP A 212 16.13 -4.87 1.50
C ASP A 212 16.47 -5.54 2.81
N ASP A 213 17.00 -4.74 3.71
CA ASP A 213 16.83 -4.88 5.16
C ASP A 213 15.53 -4.21 5.68
N TRP A 214 14.47 -4.14 4.87
CA TRP A 214 13.15 -3.67 5.28
C TRP A 214 12.40 -4.70 6.12
N SER A 215 13.14 -5.42 6.95
CA SER A 215 12.59 -6.49 7.77
C SER A 215 11.90 -5.99 9.03
N SER A 216 12.00 -4.69 9.33
CA SER A 216 11.48 -4.10 10.56
C SER A 216 10.39 -3.08 10.29
N ALA A 217 9.29 -3.16 11.06
CA ALA A 217 8.31 -2.10 11.19
C ALA A 217 8.70 -1.08 12.29
N PHE A 218 9.96 -1.12 12.74
CA PHE A 218 10.51 -0.27 13.78
C PHE A 218 11.77 0.42 13.26
N ASP A 219 12.02 1.63 13.74
CA ASP A 219 13.28 2.34 13.52
C ASP A 219 14.42 1.77 14.39
N ALA A 220 15.60 2.36 14.26
CA ALA A 220 16.80 1.94 15.00
C ALA A 220 16.65 2.10 16.54
N GLU A 221 15.77 2.98 16.96
CA GLU A 221 15.46 3.26 18.37
C GLU A 221 14.32 2.35 18.89
N GLY A 222 13.78 1.47 18.05
CA GLY A 222 12.69 0.55 18.38
C GLY A 222 11.30 1.17 18.38
N LYS A 223 11.14 2.37 17.79
CA LYS A 223 9.83 3.02 17.67
C LYS A 223 9.11 2.52 16.41
N PRO A 224 7.80 2.22 16.48
CA PRO A 224 7.02 1.84 15.30
C PRO A 224 7.06 2.92 14.20
N ILE A 225 7.31 2.49 12.96
CA ILE A 225 7.33 3.35 11.77
C ILE A 225 6.18 3.05 10.80
N ALA A 226 5.31 2.12 11.18
CA ALA A 226 4.14 1.70 10.43
C ALA A 226 3.09 1.12 11.39
N ASN A 227 1.82 1.14 10.98
CA ASN A 227 0.74 0.45 11.70
C ASN A 227 0.80 -1.05 11.41
N THR A 228 1.31 -1.80 12.37
CA THR A 228 1.46 -3.27 12.32
C THR A 228 1.12 -3.89 13.67
N TRP A 229 1.06 -5.20 13.76
CA TRP A 229 0.83 -5.88 15.03
C TRP A 229 2.12 -5.93 15.87
N GLN A 230 2.07 -5.41 17.08
CA GLN A 230 3.14 -5.50 18.06
C GLN A 230 2.79 -6.49 19.16
N GLY A 231 3.70 -7.42 19.48
CA GLY A 231 3.49 -8.44 20.50
C GLY A 231 3.25 -9.83 19.91
N ILE A 232 2.37 -10.62 20.50
CA ILE A 232 2.18 -12.05 20.17
C ILE A 232 0.92 -12.24 19.34
N PHE A 233 1.08 -12.35 18.01
CA PHE A 233 -0.04 -12.63 17.13
C PHE A 233 -0.57 -14.07 17.33
N PRO A 234 -1.88 -14.31 17.36
CA PRO A 234 -3.00 -13.37 17.19
C PRO A 234 -3.68 -12.96 18.52
N VAL A 235 -3.06 -13.17 19.67
CA VAL A 235 -3.69 -13.08 21.00
C VAL A 235 -3.42 -11.81 21.77
N TYR A 236 -2.28 -11.17 21.54
CA TYR A 236 -1.87 -10.01 22.31
C TYR A 236 -1.16 -8.97 21.44
N ASN A 237 -1.82 -7.83 21.21
CA ASN A 237 -1.26 -6.66 20.57
C ASN A 237 -0.95 -5.61 21.66
N THR A 238 0.29 -5.14 21.72
CA THR A 238 0.71 -4.09 22.67
C THR A 238 0.27 -2.70 22.24
N ASN A 239 -0.12 -2.52 20.96
CA ASN A 239 -0.52 -1.24 20.37
C ASN A 239 0.51 -0.12 20.56
N GLU A 240 1.80 -0.43 20.48
CA GLU A 240 2.89 0.55 20.64
C GLU A 240 2.87 1.61 19.53
N ASP A 241 2.28 1.29 18.38
CA ASP A 241 2.04 2.23 17.28
C ASP A 241 0.83 3.16 17.52
N GLY A 242 0.05 2.92 18.59
CA GLY A 242 -1.13 3.69 18.99
C GLY A 242 -2.46 3.14 18.47
N TYR A 243 -2.47 2.04 17.69
CA TYR A 243 -3.66 1.55 17.00
C TYR A 243 -3.88 0.04 17.18
N ALA A 244 -5.10 -0.35 17.52
CA ALA A 244 -5.50 -1.76 17.61
C ALA A 244 -6.04 -2.32 16.28
N GLY A 245 -6.31 -1.46 15.32
CA GLY A 245 -6.85 -1.76 13.99
C GLY A 245 -6.27 -0.80 12.96
N THR A 246 -7.07 -0.37 11.98
CA THR A 246 -6.60 0.64 11.02
C THR A 246 -6.24 1.94 11.72
N ALA A 247 -5.18 2.61 11.27
CA ALA A 247 -4.83 3.98 11.63
C ALA A 247 -5.44 4.99 10.64
N PRO A 248 -5.62 6.26 11.01
CA PRO A 248 -5.83 7.31 10.03
C PRO A 248 -4.67 7.35 9.04
N VAL A 249 -4.95 7.57 7.76
CA VAL A 249 -3.90 7.60 6.73
C VAL A 249 -2.90 8.75 6.99
N GLY A 250 -1.62 8.53 6.69
CA GLY A 250 -0.60 9.55 6.85
C GLY A 250 -0.11 9.81 8.27
N CYS A 251 -0.42 8.94 9.23
CA CYS A 251 0.03 9.07 10.61
C CYS A 251 1.50 8.66 10.83
N PHE A 252 2.08 7.94 9.90
CA PHE A 252 3.49 7.55 9.92
C PHE A 252 4.31 8.38 8.92
N LYS A 253 5.63 8.33 9.02
CA LYS A 253 6.50 9.10 8.12
C LYS A 253 6.36 8.58 6.68
N PRO A 254 6.26 9.47 5.69
CA PRO A 254 6.25 9.07 4.29
C PRO A 254 7.61 8.49 3.88
N ASN A 255 7.59 7.68 2.82
CA ASN A 255 8.82 7.21 2.17
C ASN A 255 9.51 8.33 1.36
N GLY A 256 10.62 8.02 0.68
CA GLY A 256 11.41 8.99 -0.08
C GLY A 256 10.68 9.64 -1.26
N TYR A 257 9.57 9.09 -1.70
CA TYR A 257 8.69 9.67 -2.73
C TYR A 257 7.52 10.47 -2.14
N GLY A 258 7.40 10.58 -0.82
CA GLY A 258 6.31 11.30 -0.15
C GLY A 258 5.03 10.49 -0.05
N LEU A 259 5.11 9.16 -0.15
CA LEU A 259 3.99 8.22 -0.02
C LEU A 259 3.90 7.71 1.42
N TYR A 260 2.69 7.69 1.95
CA TYR A 260 2.37 7.21 3.29
C TYR A 260 1.83 5.78 3.24
N ASP A 261 1.99 5.07 4.35
CA ASP A 261 1.38 3.78 4.63
C ASP A 261 1.64 2.70 3.56
N MET A 262 2.81 2.81 2.86
CA MET A 262 3.25 1.80 1.89
C MET A 262 3.63 0.48 2.57
N ILE A 263 3.69 0.44 3.89
CA ILE A 263 3.86 -0.76 4.71
C ILE A 263 2.92 -0.68 5.91
N GLY A 264 2.27 -1.79 6.24
CA GLY A 264 1.29 -1.84 7.34
C GLY A 264 -0.08 -1.28 6.95
N ASN A 265 -0.84 -0.83 7.90
CA ASN A 265 -2.21 -0.32 7.86
C ASN A 265 -3.18 -1.30 7.17
N VAL A 266 -3.34 -1.26 5.84
CA VAL A 266 -4.15 -2.25 5.12
C VAL A 266 -3.41 -2.83 3.92
N TRP A 267 -3.68 -4.08 3.57
CA TRP A 267 -3.31 -4.65 2.29
C TRP A 267 -3.96 -3.86 1.15
N GLU A 268 -3.25 -3.78 0.02
CA GLU A 268 -3.71 -3.02 -1.13
C GLU A 268 -3.79 -3.87 -2.39
N TRP A 269 -4.92 -3.77 -3.08
CA TRP A 269 -5.11 -4.40 -4.38
C TRP A 269 -4.15 -3.85 -5.44
N THR A 270 -3.59 -4.76 -6.24
CA THR A 270 -2.94 -4.44 -7.51
C THR A 270 -3.69 -5.06 -8.69
N SER A 271 -3.39 -4.60 -9.90
CA SER A 271 -4.06 -5.09 -11.11
C SER A 271 -3.57 -6.45 -11.61
N ASP A 272 -2.47 -6.96 -11.06
CA ASP A 272 -1.83 -8.18 -11.54
C ASP A 272 -2.51 -9.44 -11.05
N TRP A 273 -2.70 -10.41 -11.93
CA TRP A 273 -3.05 -11.75 -11.53
C TRP A 273 -1.91 -12.40 -10.76
N TYR A 274 -2.26 -13.14 -9.72
CA TYR A 274 -1.27 -13.80 -8.89
C TYR A 274 -0.81 -15.13 -9.51
N ARG A 275 0.50 -15.31 -9.55
CA ARG A 275 1.16 -16.63 -9.63
C ARG A 275 2.30 -16.69 -8.63
N PRO A 276 2.69 -17.89 -8.14
CA PRO A 276 3.85 -18.05 -7.25
C PRO A 276 5.16 -17.62 -7.93
N GLY A 277 5.92 -16.73 -7.28
CA GLY A 277 7.19 -16.20 -7.78
C GLY A 277 7.04 -15.22 -8.94
N HIS A 278 8.13 -14.56 -9.28
CA HIS A 278 8.22 -13.64 -10.41
C HIS A 278 8.73 -14.34 -11.68
N PRO A 279 8.53 -13.77 -12.88
CA PRO A 279 9.28 -14.18 -14.07
C PRO A 279 10.79 -13.89 -13.85
N ARG A 280 11.64 -14.61 -14.58
CA ARG A 280 13.10 -14.40 -14.50
C ARG A 280 13.60 -13.33 -15.48
N GLU A 281 12.80 -13.02 -16.47
CA GLU A 281 13.11 -12.11 -17.54
C GLU A 281 12.89 -10.65 -17.08
N ASN A 282 13.81 -9.77 -17.51
CA ASN A 282 13.66 -8.34 -17.33
C ASN A 282 12.43 -7.83 -18.10
N ALA A 283 11.75 -6.83 -17.55
CA ALA A 283 10.51 -6.32 -18.12
C ALA A 283 10.40 -4.79 -18.06
N THR A 284 9.60 -4.24 -18.96
CA THR A 284 9.21 -2.83 -18.94
C THR A 284 7.69 -2.75 -18.79
N ASN A 285 7.23 -2.03 -17.79
CA ASN A 285 5.81 -1.86 -17.44
C ASN A 285 5.04 -3.20 -17.37
N PRO A 286 5.53 -4.21 -16.63
CA PRO A 286 4.83 -5.49 -16.57
C PRO A 286 3.47 -5.32 -15.90
N SER A 287 2.48 -6.10 -16.36
CA SER A 287 1.10 -6.16 -15.86
C SER A 287 0.74 -7.55 -15.30
N GLY A 288 1.74 -8.36 -15.00
CA GLY A 288 1.55 -9.73 -14.53
C GLY A 288 1.16 -10.71 -15.63
N PRO A 289 0.83 -11.96 -15.27
CA PRO A 289 0.37 -12.98 -16.22
C PRO A 289 -1.06 -12.69 -16.67
N GLU A 290 -1.44 -13.24 -17.85
CA GLU A 290 -2.83 -13.26 -18.25
C GLU A 290 -3.63 -14.33 -17.48
N LEU A 291 -4.94 -14.11 -17.31
CA LEU A 291 -5.81 -15.04 -16.58
C LEU A 291 -5.76 -16.47 -17.13
N GLN A 292 -5.71 -16.61 -18.46
CA GLN A 292 -5.63 -17.89 -19.16
C GLN A 292 -4.34 -18.67 -18.91
N ASP A 293 -3.28 -17.97 -18.45
CA ASP A 293 -1.97 -18.57 -18.15
C ASP A 293 -1.87 -19.06 -16.69
N LEU A 294 -2.92 -18.85 -15.92
CA LEU A 294 -3.00 -19.34 -14.55
C LEU A 294 -3.40 -20.81 -14.53
N ALA A 295 -2.63 -21.65 -13.87
CA ALA A 295 -2.95 -23.05 -13.63
C ALA A 295 -4.00 -23.16 -12.49
N LEU A 296 -5.24 -22.77 -12.76
CA LEU A 296 -6.34 -22.88 -11.80
C LEU A 296 -6.86 -24.33 -11.78
N SER A 297 -6.87 -24.94 -10.59
CA SER A 297 -7.57 -26.22 -10.37
C SER A 297 -9.08 -25.95 -10.32
N GLY A 298 -9.90 -26.92 -10.80
CA GLY A 298 -11.34 -26.73 -10.88
C GLY A 298 -11.96 -26.26 -9.56
N GLY A 299 -12.72 -25.19 -9.61
CA GLY A 299 -13.40 -24.58 -8.44
C GLY A 299 -12.58 -23.58 -7.64
N GLN A 300 -11.36 -23.25 -8.05
CA GLN A 300 -10.59 -22.17 -7.44
C GLN A 300 -10.97 -20.82 -8.06
N SER A 301 -11.31 -19.85 -7.21
CA SER A 301 -11.41 -18.44 -7.64
C SER A 301 -10.01 -17.91 -8.00
N PRO A 302 -9.90 -17.17 -9.11
CA PRO A 302 -8.64 -16.54 -9.46
C PRO A 302 -8.29 -15.48 -8.41
N SER A 303 -6.99 -15.31 -8.17
CA SER A 303 -6.49 -14.34 -7.19
C SER A 303 -5.69 -13.25 -7.86
N ARG A 304 -5.78 -12.03 -7.35
CA ARG A 304 -4.91 -10.91 -7.67
C ARG A 304 -3.83 -10.75 -6.60
N VAL A 305 -2.77 -10.05 -6.96
CA VAL A 305 -1.70 -9.71 -6.02
C VAL A 305 -2.18 -8.59 -5.10
N ILE A 306 -1.94 -8.77 -3.79
CA ILE A 306 -2.04 -7.69 -2.80
C ILE A 306 -0.68 -7.41 -2.19
N LYS A 307 -0.43 -6.14 -1.84
CA LYS A 307 0.85 -5.61 -1.37
C LYS A 307 0.72 -4.85 -0.05
N GLY A 308 1.85 -4.59 0.61
CA GLY A 308 1.99 -3.67 1.74
C GLY A 308 1.86 -4.28 3.13
N GLY A 309 1.21 -5.41 3.28
CA GLY A 309 0.87 -5.94 4.60
C GLY A 309 -0.26 -5.14 5.25
N SER A 310 -0.49 -5.35 6.55
CA SER A 310 -1.56 -4.66 7.27
C SER A 310 -1.26 -4.55 8.77
N PHE A 311 -2.14 -3.89 9.52
CA PHE A 311 -2.12 -3.83 10.98
C PHE A 311 -2.14 -5.21 11.67
N LEU A 312 -2.43 -6.29 10.93
CA LEU A 312 -2.38 -7.68 11.41
C LEU A 312 -1.07 -8.39 11.10
N CYS A 313 -0.13 -7.73 10.43
CA CYS A 313 1.17 -8.31 10.13
C CYS A 313 2.12 -8.12 11.32
N ALA A 314 2.59 -9.24 11.87
CA ALA A 314 3.49 -9.32 13.00
C ALA A 314 4.83 -9.94 12.60
N SER A 315 5.91 -9.56 13.27
CA SER A 315 7.25 -10.14 13.03
C SER A 315 7.30 -11.66 13.28
N ASN A 316 6.47 -12.16 14.19
CA ASN A 316 6.41 -13.56 14.57
C ASN A 316 5.36 -14.39 13.80
N TYR A 317 4.63 -13.77 12.86
CA TYR A 317 3.60 -14.47 12.08
C TYR A 317 3.63 -14.11 10.60
N CYS A 318 3.31 -12.88 10.26
CA CYS A 318 3.21 -12.38 8.88
C CYS A 318 4.10 -11.14 8.73
N SER A 319 5.38 -11.30 8.45
CA SER A 319 6.30 -10.16 8.21
C SER A 319 6.21 -9.62 6.78
N ARG A 320 4.98 -9.53 6.20
CA ARG A 320 4.77 -9.10 4.81
C ARG A 320 4.57 -7.58 4.65
N TYR A 321 4.96 -6.79 5.64
CA TYR A 321 5.00 -5.32 5.55
C TYR A 321 6.29 -4.82 4.87
N ARG A 322 6.68 -5.42 3.75
CA ARG A 322 7.91 -5.10 2.98
C ARG A 322 7.54 -4.83 1.52
N PRO A 323 8.24 -3.93 0.81
CA PRO A 323 7.94 -3.63 -0.59
C PRO A 323 7.87 -4.85 -1.50
N ALA A 324 8.81 -5.81 -1.38
CA ALA A 324 8.83 -7.03 -2.18
C ALA A 324 7.77 -8.07 -1.77
N ALA A 325 7.19 -7.95 -0.57
CA ALA A 325 6.19 -8.90 -0.10
C ALA A 325 4.92 -8.86 -0.94
N ARG A 326 4.37 -10.03 -1.21
CA ARG A 326 3.18 -10.24 -2.03
C ARG A 326 2.35 -11.40 -1.48
N GLN A 327 1.06 -11.38 -1.75
CA GLN A 327 0.15 -12.43 -1.36
C GLN A 327 -0.99 -12.56 -2.37
N PRO A 328 -1.51 -13.79 -2.62
CA PRO A 328 -2.75 -13.96 -3.37
C PRO A 328 -3.95 -13.49 -2.54
N GLN A 329 -4.91 -12.87 -3.19
CA GLN A 329 -6.22 -12.58 -2.63
C GLN A 329 -7.29 -12.90 -3.67
N GLU A 330 -8.28 -13.70 -3.29
CA GLU A 330 -9.44 -14.00 -4.13
C GLU A 330 -10.19 -12.72 -4.47
N ILE A 331 -10.55 -12.55 -5.75
CA ILE A 331 -11.09 -11.29 -6.27
C ILE A 331 -12.50 -10.96 -5.75
N ASP A 332 -13.22 -11.98 -5.33
CA ASP A 332 -14.59 -11.96 -4.87
C ASP A 332 -14.71 -11.98 -3.33
N LEU A 333 -13.64 -11.65 -2.63
CA LEU A 333 -13.60 -11.64 -1.16
C LEU A 333 -12.97 -10.38 -0.61
N GLY A 334 -13.76 -9.58 0.12
CA GLY A 334 -13.27 -8.49 0.96
C GLY A 334 -12.83 -8.97 2.34
N ALA A 335 -12.00 -8.19 3.02
CA ALA A 335 -11.56 -8.47 4.39
C ALA A 335 -11.35 -7.19 5.21
N ALA A 336 -11.40 -7.31 6.53
CA ALA A 336 -11.26 -6.20 7.48
C ALA A 336 -9.91 -5.46 7.43
N HIS A 337 -8.95 -5.97 6.68
CA HIS A 337 -7.61 -5.40 6.52
C HIS A 337 -7.22 -5.18 5.05
N LEU A 338 -8.18 -5.14 4.14
CA LEU A 338 -7.96 -5.06 2.69
C LEU A 338 -8.66 -3.84 2.09
N GLY A 339 -7.85 -2.95 1.57
CA GLY A 339 -8.22 -1.72 0.88
C GLY A 339 -7.45 -1.57 -0.44
N PHE A 340 -7.19 -0.33 -0.86
CA PHE A 340 -6.50 -0.06 -2.12
C PHE A 340 -6.06 1.42 -2.22
N ARG A 341 -5.19 1.70 -3.18
CA ARG A 341 -4.90 3.04 -3.72
C ARG A 341 -4.96 3.03 -5.23
N THR A 342 -5.03 4.19 -5.87
CA THR A 342 -5.18 4.32 -7.33
C THR A 342 -3.96 4.97 -7.98
N VAL A 343 -3.80 4.72 -9.28
CA VAL A 343 -2.82 5.37 -10.16
C VAL A 343 -3.49 6.07 -11.33
N LEU A 344 -2.77 7.04 -11.94
CA LEU A 344 -3.19 7.71 -13.16
C LEU A 344 -2.00 7.83 -14.10
N HIS A 345 -2.21 7.46 -15.35
CA HIS A 345 -1.29 7.64 -16.46
C HIS A 345 -1.69 8.86 -17.29
N ARG A 346 -0.73 9.67 -17.69
CA ARG A 346 -0.90 10.82 -18.59
C ARG A 346 0.20 10.84 -19.63
#